data_2bc6cd190493480d02cb2dc9b2dc9f27
#
_entry.id   2bc6cd190493480d02cb2dc9b2dc9f27
#
_cell.length_a   1.000
_cell.length_b   1.000
_cell.length_c   1.000
_cell.angle_alpha   90.00
_cell.angle_beta   90.00
_cell.angle_gamma   90.00
#
_symmetry.space_group_name_H-M   'P 1'
#
loop_
_entity.id
_entity.type
_entity.pdbx_description
1 polymer ?
#
loop_
_entity_poly.entity_id
_entity_poly.type
_entity_poly.pdbx_seq_one_letter_code
_entity_poly.pdbx_strand_id
1 'polypeptide(L)'
;MRRRIRSIAALICISVAATGCGSAAEPTASGGTYRLLATTSVFADLARLAVGDAVQIESIVPAGVDVHTFEPSPSDAARIASADLIVANGLGLDAWIGKLLNAAGKRGDALLSLGEALDASDGWIYLDADASGAAGGAHDGVDPHIWLDPKGAALYVQKIAARVSADRPDLAVRI
;
A
#
# COMPACT_ATOMS: atom_id res chain seq x y z
N MET A 1 90.81 -6.70 -29.47
CA MET A 1 89.45 -6.51 -30.06
C MET A 1 88.47 -7.30 -29.23
N ARG A 2 87.67 -6.63 -28.36
CA ARG A 2 86.69 -7.27 -27.51
C ARG A 2 85.29 -6.78 -27.93
N ARG A 3 84.48 -7.67 -28.51
CA ARG A 3 83.08 -7.41 -28.86
C ARG A 3 82.23 -7.50 -27.62
N ARG A 4 81.51 -6.39 -27.30
CA ARG A 4 80.52 -6.34 -26.26
C ARG A 4 79.18 -6.76 -26.85
N ILE A 5 78.61 -7.86 -26.35
CA ILE A 5 77.29 -8.33 -26.65
C ILE A 5 76.35 -7.54 -25.72
N ARG A 6 75.43 -6.77 -26.31
CA ARG A 6 74.32 -6.06 -25.57
C ARG A 6 73.12 -6.99 -25.56
N SER A 7 72.84 -7.52 -24.40
CA SER A 7 71.57 -8.23 -24.16
C SER A 7 70.40 -7.24 -24.03
N ILE A 8 69.44 -7.38 -24.92
CA ILE A 8 68.21 -6.66 -24.88
C ILE A 8 67.20 -7.51 -24.08
N ALA A 9 66.89 -7.09 -22.87
CA ALA A 9 65.83 -7.72 -22.08
C ALA A 9 64.47 -7.13 -22.52
N ALA A 10 63.65 -7.96 -23.17
CA ALA A 10 62.29 -7.61 -23.53
C ALA A 10 61.40 -7.78 -22.30
N LEU A 11 60.85 -6.66 -21.78
CA LEU A 11 59.84 -6.65 -20.74
C LEU A 11 58.48 -6.95 -21.38
N ILE A 12 57.94 -8.14 -21.11
CA ILE A 12 56.56 -8.48 -21.50
C ILE A 12 55.64 -7.95 -20.41
N CYS A 13 54.92 -6.86 -20.67
CA CYS A 13 53.83 -6.39 -19.82
C CYS A 13 52.59 -7.26 -20.06
N ILE A 14 52.26 -8.12 -19.11
CA ILE A 14 51.01 -8.87 -19.10
C ILE A 14 49.91 -7.94 -18.52
N SER A 15 49.06 -7.42 -19.39
CA SER A 15 47.87 -6.66 -19.01
C SER A 15 46.78 -7.63 -18.56
N VAL A 16 46.57 -7.75 -17.24
CA VAL A 16 45.43 -8.48 -16.67
C VAL A 16 44.21 -7.60 -16.81
N ALA A 17 43.33 -7.90 -17.78
CA ALA A 17 42.00 -7.30 -17.87
C ALA A 17 41.14 -7.87 -16.74
N ALA A 18 40.93 -7.10 -15.67
CA ALA A 18 39.97 -7.39 -14.65
C ALA A 18 38.56 -7.14 -15.23
N THR A 19 37.92 -8.20 -15.71
CA THR A 19 36.48 -8.20 -15.98
C THR A 19 35.76 -8.12 -14.65
N GLY A 20 35.43 -6.90 -14.23
CA GLY A 20 34.54 -6.66 -13.12
C GLY A 20 33.11 -7.12 -13.51
N CYS A 21 32.71 -8.30 -13.05
CA CYS A 21 31.30 -8.63 -12.99
C CYS A 21 30.60 -7.60 -12.05
N GLY A 22 29.98 -6.60 -12.65
CA GLY A 22 29.03 -5.76 -11.96
C GLY A 22 27.86 -6.66 -11.53
N SER A 23 27.88 -7.15 -10.29
CA SER A 23 26.67 -7.66 -9.66
C SER A 23 25.67 -6.51 -9.65
N ALA A 24 24.66 -6.58 -10.52
CA ALA A 24 23.46 -5.80 -10.32
C ALA A 24 23.00 -6.12 -8.89
N ALA A 25 23.00 -5.11 -8.02
CA ALA A 25 22.40 -5.25 -6.71
C ALA A 25 20.92 -5.58 -6.96
N GLU A 26 20.56 -6.85 -6.75
CA GLU A 26 19.15 -7.19 -6.62
C GLU A 26 18.58 -6.28 -5.52
N PRO A 27 17.38 -5.69 -5.74
CA PRO A 27 16.74 -4.92 -4.68
C PRO A 27 16.58 -5.87 -3.49
N THR A 28 17.33 -5.59 -2.42
CA THR A 28 17.17 -6.30 -1.15
C THR A 28 15.73 -6.07 -0.73
N ALA A 29 14.89 -7.09 -0.90
CA ALA A 29 13.56 -7.11 -0.32
C ALA A 29 13.74 -6.78 1.17
N SER A 30 13.19 -5.66 1.59
CA SER A 30 13.14 -5.28 3.01
C SER A 30 12.35 -6.39 3.70
N GLY A 31 13.05 -7.32 4.37
CA GLY A 31 12.53 -8.62 4.82
C GLY A 31 11.52 -8.56 5.96
N GLY A 32 10.78 -7.45 6.11
CA GLY A 32 9.68 -7.29 7.05
C GLY A 32 8.34 -7.70 6.43
N THR A 33 7.49 -8.31 7.22
CA THR A 33 6.08 -8.56 6.85
C THR A 33 5.38 -7.23 6.64
N TYR A 34 4.84 -7.00 5.43
CA TYR A 34 4.04 -5.80 5.15
C TYR A 34 2.72 -5.88 5.92
N ARG A 35 2.38 -4.82 6.62
CA ARG A 35 1.24 -4.74 7.54
C ARG A 35 0.20 -3.78 7.00
N LEU A 36 -0.97 -4.31 6.64
CA LEU A 36 -2.13 -3.56 6.19
C LEU A 36 -3.15 -3.52 7.33
N LEU A 37 -3.57 -2.32 7.70
CA LEU A 37 -4.59 -2.09 8.72
C LEU A 37 -5.81 -1.43 8.08
N ALA A 38 -6.92 -2.16 7.99
CA ALA A 38 -8.19 -1.62 7.48
C ALA A 38 -9.00 -0.96 8.58
N THR A 39 -9.81 0.03 8.25
CA THR A 39 -10.72 0.67 9.23
C THR A 39 -11.81 -0.28 9.68
N THR A 40 -12.33 -1.13 8.80
CA THR A 40 -13.39 -2.11 9.11
C THR A 40 -13.02 -3.53 8.69
N SER A 41 -13.73 -4.52 9.26
CA SER A 41 -13.57 -5.92 8.86
C SER A 41 -13.92 -6.17 7.40
N VAL A 42 -14.88 -5.43 6.83
CA VAL A 42 -15.26 -5.54 5.41
C VAL A 42 -14.08 -5.18 4.51
N PHE A 43 -13.40 -4.06 4.78
CA PHE A 43 -12.23 -3.65 3.98
C PHE A 43 -11.03 -4.55 4.22
N ALA A 44 -10.90 -5.14 5.42
CA ALA A 44 -9.90 -6.18 5.66
C ALA A 44 -10.17 -7.44 4.81
N ASP A 45 -11.44 -7.84 4.63
CA ASP A 45 -11.81 -8.97 3.78
C ASP A 45 -11.59 -8.67 2.29
N LEU A 46 -11.92 -7.46 1.82
CA LEU A 46 -11.60 -7.01 0.46
C LEU A 46 -10.08 -6.97 0.23
N ALA A 47 -9.31 -6.56 1.25
CA ALA A 47 -7.84 -6.60 1.17
C ALA A 47 -7.32 -8.04 1.08
N ARG A 48 -7.88 -9.00 1.81
CA ARG A 48 -7.52 -10.42 1.67
C ARG A 48 -7.84 -10.97 0.28
N LEU A 49 -8.97 -10.55 -0.31
CA LEU A 49 -9.29 -10.88 -1.70
C LEU A 49 -8.28 -10.29 -2.69
N ALA A 50 -7.77 -9.08 -2.39
CA ALA A 50 -6.83 -8.38 -3.26
C ALA A 50 -5.43 -9.00 -3.24
N VAL A 51 -4.91 -9.35 -2.05
CA VAL A 51 -3.49 -9.69 -1.87
C VAL A 51 -3.24 -11.07 -1.25
N GLY A 52 -4.28 -11.80 -0.89
CA GLY A 52 -4.18 -13.12 -0.25
C GLY A 52 -3.36 -13.07 1.04
N ASP A 53 -2.53 -14.09 1.24
CA ASP A 53 -1.68 -14.24 2.43
C ASP A 53 -0.31 -13.54 2.27
N ALA A 54 -0.15 -12.69 1.23
CA ALA A 54 1.13 -12.03 0.96
C ALA A 54 1.47 -10.95 1.99
N VAL A 55 0.47 -10.42 2.72
CA VAL A 55 0.61 -9.37 3.73
C VAL A 55 -0.15 -9.72 5.00
N GLN A 56 0.25 -9.13 6.13
CA GLN A 56 -0.50 -9.23 7.37
C GLN A 56 -1.64 -8.21 7.34
N ILE A 57 -2.90 -8.69 7.49
CA ILE A 57 -4.10 -7.84 7.40
C ILE A 57 -4.88 -7.90 8.71
N GLU A 58 -5.17 -6.73 9.26
CA GLU A 58 -5.99 -6.55 10.45
C GLU A 58 -7.07 -5.50 10.21
N SER A 59 -8.12 -5.45 11.06
CA SER A 59 -9.10 -4.35 11.09
C SER A 59 -9.05 -3.60 12.42
N ILE A 60 -9.33 -2.28 12.39
CA ILE A 60 -9.45 -1.46 13.61
C ILE A 60 -10.80 -1.74 14.27
N VAL A 61 -11.88 -1.53 13.52
CA VAL A 61 -13.24 -1.81 14.00
C VAL A 61 -13.50 -3.30 13.93
N PRO A 62 -13.82 -3.95 15.05
CA PRO A 62 -14.15 -5.37 15.08
C PRO A 62 -15.41 -5.68 14.28
N ALA A 63 -15.54 -6.92 13.81
CA ALA A 63 -16.78 -7.38 13.18
C ALA A 63 -17.99 -7.22 14.11
N GLY A 64 -19.09 -6.72 13.56
CA GLY A 64 -20.34 -6.50 14.29
C GLY A 64 -20.40 -5.17 15.06
N VAL A 65 -19.35 -4.36 15.04
CA VAL A 65 -19.36 -3.00 15.60
C VAL A 65 -19.68 -2.00 14.50
N ASP A 66 -20.55 -1.03 14.82
CA ASP A 66 -20.94 0.03 13.90
C ASP A 66 -19.79 1.04 13.74
N VAL A 67 -19.33 1.23 12.49
CA VAL A 67 -18.24 2.15 12.15
C VAL A 67 -18.62 3.63 12.36
N HIS A 68 -19.89 3.97 12.24
CA HIS A 68 -20.37 5.35 12.39
C HIS A 68 -20.30 5.84 13.84
N THR A 69 -20.41 4.92 14.79
CA THR A 69 -20.40 5.22 16.24
C THR A 69 -19.12 4.75 16.92
N PHE A 70 -18.15 4.25 16.15
CA PHE A 70 -16.88 3.75 16.68
C PHE A 70 -16.04 4.89 17.26
N GLU A 71 -15.63 4.76 18.52
CA GLU A 71 -14.70 5.66 19.18
C GLU A 71 -13.33 4.99 19.32
N PRO A 72 -12.31 5.51 18.59
CA PRO A 72 -10.97 4.94 18.65
C PRO A 72 -10.31 5.08 20.02
N SER A 73 -9.53 4.09 20.40
CA SER A 73 -8.73 4.06 21.63
C SER A 73 -7.26 4.47 21.36
N PRO A 74 -6.48 4.80 22.41
CA PRO A 74 -5.04 5.03 22.28
C PRO A 74 -4.28 3.82 21.73
N SER A 75 -4.75 2.59 21.97
CA SER A 75 -4.16 1.38 21.41
C SER A 75 -4.31 1.29 19.90
N ASP A 76 -5.39 1.86 19.33
CA ASP A 76 -5.58 1.91 17.88
C ASP A 76 -4.59 2.86 17.21
N ALA A 77 -4.22 3.96 17.87
CA ALA A 77 -3.13 4.83 17.40
C ALA A 77 -1.78 4.08 17.34
N ALA A 78 -1.49 3.22 18.31
CA ALA A 78 -0.28 2.40 18.30
C ALA A 78 -0.29 1.37 17.15
N ARG A 79 -1.45 0.77 16.86
CA ARG A 79 -1.64 -0.14 15.71
C ARG A 79 -1.41 0.59 14.39
N ILE A 80 -1.97 1.79 14.23
CA ILE A 80 -1.74 2.66 13.07
C ILE A 80 -0.27 3.00 12.93
N ALA A 81 0.42 3.37 14.01
CA ALA A 81 1.85 3.70 13.96
C ALA A 81 2.69 2.55 13.40
N SER A 82 2.30 1.31 13.65
CA SER A 82 3.02 0.11 13.21
C SER A 82 2.60 -0.43 11.84
N ALA A 83 1.53 0.09 11.23
CA ALA A 83 1.07 -0.34 9.91
C ALA A 83 1.89 0.30 8.79
N ASP A 84 2.11 -0.41 7.69
CA ASP A 84 2.72 0.13 6.47
C ASP A 84 1.67 0.84 5.61
N LEU A 85 0.46 0.27 5.52
CA LEU A 85 -0.67 0.83 4.79
C LEU A 85 -1.92 0.82 5.67
N ILE A 86 -2.63 1.94 5.69
CA ILE A 86 -3.98 2.06 6.26
C ILE A 86 -4.98 2.12 5.11
N VAL A 87 -6.02 1.28 5.17
CA VAL A 87 -7.11 1.24 4.19
C VAL A 87 -8.39 1.72 4.85
N ALA A 88 -8.95 2.80 4.35
CA ALA A 88 -10.19 3.42 4.80
C ALA A 88 -11.19 3.52 3.65
N ASN A 89 -12.46 3.68 3.97
CA ASN A 89 -13.44 4.02 2.95
C ASN A 89 -13.25 5.45 2.44
N GLY A 90 -13.06 6.39 3.35
CA GLY A 90 -13.18 7.81 3.06
C GLY A 90 -14.63 8.25 2.93
N LEU A 91 -14.88 9.34 2.18
CA LEU A 91 -16.21 9.90 1.94
C LEU A 91 -17.01 10.14 3.24
N GLY A 92 -16.31 10.45 4.33
CA GLY A 92 -16.91 10.73 5.64
C GLY A 92 -17.24 9.50 6.50
N LEU A 93 -17.23 8.28 5.99
CA LEU A 93 -17.62 7.08 6.74
C LEU A 93 -16.75 6.84 7.98
N ASP A 94 -15.46 6.96 7.82
CA ASP A 94 -14.43 6.70 8.83
C ASP A 94 -13.55 7.94 9.06
N ALA A 95 -14.18 9.12 9.11
CA ALA A 95 -13.51 10.43 9.26
C ALA A 95 -12.63 10.52 10.52
N TRP A 96 -12.90 9.71 11.55
CA TRP A 96 -12.10 9.61 12.76
C TRP A 96 -10.66 9.15 12.49
N ILE A 97 -10.37 8.48 11.35
CA ILE A 97 -9.05 7.98 11.01
C ILE A 97 -8.00 9.10 10.92
N GLY A 98 -8.39 10.29 10.46
CA GLY A 98 -7.50 11.43 10.35
C GLY A 98 -6.90 11.86 11.69
N LYS A 99 -7.68 11.81 12.77
CA LYS A 99 -7.19 12.12 14.13
C LYS A 99 -6.18 11.08 14.60
N LEU A 100 -6.43 9.80 14.30
CA LEU A 100 -5.52 8.71 14.68
C LEU A 100 -4.22 8.75 13.89
N LEU A 101 -4.25 9.04 12.60
CA LEU A 101 -3.06 9.24 11.77
C LEU A 101 -2.16 10.32 12.37
N ASN A 102 -2.74 11.46 12.71
CA ASN A 102 -2.02 12.56 13.35
C ASN A 102 -1.42 12.14 14.70
N ALA A 103 -2.19 11.47 15.55
CA ALA A 103 -1.72 10.97 16.85
C ALA A 103 -0.61 9.92 16.71
N ALA A 104 -0.64 9.11 15.66
CA ALA A 104 0.35 8.10 15.34
C ALA A 104 1.60 8.67 14.64
N GLY A 105 1.62 9.97 14.30
CA GLY A 105 2.69 10.59 13.52
C GLY A 105 2.78 10.07 12.08
N LYS A 106 1.71 9.48 11.55
CA LYS A 106 1.64 8.97 10.17
C LYS A 106 1.28 10.09 9.21
N ARG A 107 1.83 10.01 8.02
CA ARG A 107 1.52 10.93 6.91
C ARG A 107 0.36 10.38 6.07
N GLY A 108 -0.27 11.26 5.30
CA GLY A 108 -1.37 10.89 4.42
C GLY A 108 -1.01 9.89 3.32
N ASP A 109 0.30 9.78 2.96
CA ASP A 109 0.80 8.79 2.02
C ASP A 109 0.69 7.34 2.52
N ALA A 110 0.55 7.13 3.83
CA ALA A 110 0.27 5.82 4.42
C ALA A 110 -1.22 5.44 4.36
N LEU A 111 -2.11 6.32 3.89
CA LEU A 111 -3.55 6.10 3.81
C LEU A 111 -3.99 5.86 2.36
N LEU A 112 -4.82 4.86 2.16
CA LEU A 112 -5.62 4.64 0.96
C LEU A 112 -7.09 4.81 1.31
N SER A 113 -7.69 5.92 0.89
CA SER A 113 -9.13 6.18 0.97
C SER A 113 -9.80 5.60 -0.27
N LEU A 114 -10.46 4.47 -0.15
CA LEU A 114 -10.95 3.67 -1.28
C LEU A 114 -11.99 4.41 -2.12
N GLY A 115 -12.97 5.05 -1.45
CA GLY A 115 -14.01 5.81 -2.16
C GLY A 115 -13.42 7.00 -2.91
N GLU A 116 -12.53 7.75 -2.29
CA GLU A 116 -11.88 8.91 -2.91
C GLU A 116 -10.86 8.53 -4.01
N ALA A 117 -10.40 7.27 -4.00
CA ALA A 117 -9.50 6.75 -5.03
C ALA A 117 -10.22 6.33 -6.32
N LEU A 118 -11.56 6.31 -6.33
CA LEU A 118 -12.36 6.05 -7.53
C LEU A 118 -12.57 7.33 -8.32
N ASP A 119 -12.59 7.23 -9.64
CA ASP A 119 -12.87 8.33 -10.53
C ASP A 119 -13.68 7.88 -11.77
N ALA A 120 -13.96 8.81 -12.66
CA ALA A 120 -14.71 8.54 -13.88
C ALA A 120 -14.01 7.53 -14.81
N SER A 121 -12.68 7.39 -14.75
CA SER A 121 -11.94 6.41 -15.55
C SER A 121 -12.18 4.97 -15.09
N ASP A 122 -12.54 4.79 -13.81
CA ASP A 122 -13.00 3.50 -13.28
C ASP A 122 -14.42 3.16 -13.75
N GLY A 123 -15.10 4.08 -14.41
CA GLY A 123 -16.50 3.97 -14.79
C GLY A 123 -17.43 4.00 -13.57
N TRP A 124 -16.98 4.64 -12.48
CA TRP A 124 -17.77 4.85 -11.28
C TRP A 124 -18.41 6.24 -11.31
N ILE A 125 -19.69 6.30 -10.97
CA ILE A 125 -20.45 7.54 -10.83
C ILE A 125 -20.98 7.58 -9.40
N TYR A 126 -20.58 8.59 -8.64
CA TYR A 126 -21.11 8.80 -7.29
C TYR A 126 -22.58 9.16 -7.37
N LEU A 127 -23.37 8.46 -6.57
CA LEU A 127 -24.77 8.83 -6.35
C LEU A 127 -24.83 9.94 -5.29
N ASP A 128 -25.67 10.92 -5.56
CA ASP A 128 -25.97 11.94 -4.58
C ASP A 128 -26.73 11.29 -3.40
N ALA A 129 -26.28 11.51 -2.19
CA ALA A 129 -26.91 10.95 -0.98
C ALA A 129 -28.38 11.40 -0.85
N ASP A 130 -28.71 12.60 -1.31
CA ASP A 130 -30.07 13.12 -1.33
C ASP A 130 -30.99 12.37 -2.31
N ALA A 131 -30.43 11.86 -3.41
CA ALA A 131 -31.17 11.07 -4.40
C ALA A 131 -31.48 9.64 -3.92
N SER A 132 -30.67 9.08 -3.01
CA SER A 132 -30.86 7.73 -2.48
C SER A 132 -31.88 7.64 -1.35
N GLY A 133 -32.35 8.78 -0.81
CA GLY A 133 -33.26 8.82 0.33
C GLY A 133 -32.63 8.37 1.66
N ALA A 134 -31.33 8.17 1.70
CA ALA A 134 -30.55 7.85 2.89
C ALA A 134 -30.38 9.12 3.76
N ALA A 135 -31.45 9.61 4.34
CA ALA A 135 -31.42 10.71 5.30
C ALA A 135 -30.73 10.23 6.58
N GLY A 136 -29.54 10.75 6.90
CA GLY A 136 -29.01 10.63 8.24
C GLY A 136 -27.52 10.47 8.46
N GLY A 137 -26.66 10.58 7.44
CA GLY A 137 -25.21 10.54 7.64
C GLY A 137 -24.57 11.92 7.41
N ALA A 138 -23.59 12.29 8.22
CA ALA A 138 -22.76 13.47 8.03
C ALA A 138 -21.77 13.26 6.86
N HIS A 139 -22.29 12.88 5.69
CA HIS A 139 -21.52 12.67 4.48
C HIS A 139 -21.75 13.87 3.56
N ASP A 140 -20.70 14.44 3.01
CA ASP A 140 -20.71 15.65 2.16
C ASP A 140 -21.48 15.46 0.83
N GLY A 141 -22.71 14.90 0.87
CA GLY A 141 -23.57 14.73 -0.28
C GLY A 141 -23.31 13.49 -1.15
N VAL A 142 -22.38 12.62 -0.78
CA VAL A 142 -22.07 11.37 -1.51
C VAL A 142 -22.37 10.16 -0.62
N ASP A 143 -23.06 9.14 -1.17
CA ASP A 143 -23.25 7.86 -0.48
C ASP A 143 -21.92 7.12 -0.34
N PRO A 144 -21.41 6.91 0.89
CA PRO A 144 -20.12 6.27 1.09
C PRO A 144 -20.16 4.75 0.94
N HIS A 145 -21.34 4.11 0.84
CA HIS A 145 -21.54 2.66 0.91
C HIS A 145 -21.23 1.93 -0.41
N ILE A 146 -20.22 2.37 -1.12
CA ILE A 146 -19.82 1.90 -2.46
C ILE A 146 -19.59 0.38 -2.50
N TRP A 147 -19.04 -0.21 -1.45
CA TRP A 147 -18.74 -1.64 -1.38
C TRP A 147 -19.98 -2.54 -1.34
N LEU A 148 -21.17 -1.99 -1.12
CA LEU A 148 -22.42 -2.74 -1.19
C LEU A 148 -22.83 -3.04 -2.65
N ASP A 149 -22.30 -2.30 -3.62
CA ASP A 149 -22.39 -2.63 -5.04
C ASP A 149 -21.23 -3.59 -5.41
N PRO A 150 -21.53 -4.76 -6.04
CA PRO A 150 -20.49 -5.70 -6.46
C PRO A 150 -19.40 -5.09 -7.37
N LYS A 151 -19.77 -4.12 -8.22
CA LYS A 151 -18.82 -3.41 -9.07
C LYS A 151 -17.92 -2.51 -8.20
N GLY A 152 -18.51 -1.78 -7.25
CA GLY A 152 -17.78 -0.94 -6.31
C GLY A 152 -16.79 -1.76 -5.46
N ALA A 153 -17.25 -2.90 -4.93
CA ALA A 153 -16.39 -3.81 -4.20
C ALA A 153 -15.21 -4.34 -5.06
N ALA A 154 -15.48 -4.70 -6.31
CA ALA A 154 -14.42 -5.15 -7.25
C ALA A 154 -13.40 -4.04 -7.53
N LEU A 155 -13.84 -2.79 -7.69
CA LEU A 155 -12.95 -1.63 -7.85
C LEU A 155 -12.10 -1.40 -6.60
N TYR A 156 -12.66 -1.54 -5.41
CA TYR A 156 -11.92 -1.46 -4.15
C TYR A 156 -10.79 -2.50 -4.08
N VAL A 157 -11.09 -3.74 -4.44
CA VAL A 157 -10.09 -4.83 -4.53
C VAL A 157 -8.96 -4.44 -5.48
N GLN A 158 -9.28 -3.89 -6.65
CA GLN A 158 -8.28 -3.45 -7.63
C GLN A 158 -7.41 -2.29 -7.10
N LYS A 159 -8.01 -1.31 -6.42
CA LYS A 159 -7.25 -0.17 -5.83
C LYS A 159 -6.30 -0.65 -4.72
N ILE A 160 -6.73 -1.59 -3.88
CA ILE A 160 -5.87 -2.19 -2.85
C ILE A 160 -4.72 -2.97 -3.50
N ALA A 161 -5.01 -3.83 -4.49
CA ALA A 161 -3.99 -4.60 -5.19
C ALA A 161 -2.95 -3.70 -5.86
N ALA A 162 -3.40 -2.66 -6.57
CA ALA A 162 -2.53 -1.69 -7.23
C ALA A 162 -1.62 -0.96 -6.21
N ARG A 163 -2.19 -0.55 -5.06
CA ARG A 163 -1.43 0.14 -4.02
C ARG A 163 -0.38 -0.76 -3.39
N VAL A 164 -0.73 -1.98 -3.00
CA VAL A 164 0.23 -2.93 -2.42
C VAL A 164 1.31 -3.30 -3.43
N SER A 165 0.97 -3.48 -4.71
CA SER A 165 1.96 -3.74 -5.77
C SER A 165 2.94 -2.58 -5.97
N ALA A 166 2.47 -1.34 -5.80
CA ALA A 166 3.32 -0.15 -5.88
C ALA A 166 4.26 -0.03 -4.67
N ASP A 167 3.75 -0.29 -3.47
CA ASP A 167 4.53 -0.24 -2.23
C ASP A 167 5.51 -1.42 -2.10
N ARG A 168 5.13 -2.59 -2.63
CA ARG A 168 5.85 -3.86 -2.54
C ARG A 168 5.86 -4.59 -3.89
N PRO A 169 6.69 -4.13 -4.85
CA PRO A 169 6.79 -4.77 -6.17
C PRO A 169 7.18 -6.25 -6.13
N ASP A 170 7.86 -6.67 -5.07
CA ASP A 170 8.23 -8.06 -4.82
C ASP A 170 7.02 -8.97 -4.53
N LEU A 171 5.89 -8.40 -4.12
CA LEU A 171 4.62 -9.12 -3.90
C LEU A 171 3.71 -9.13 -5.13
N ALA A 172 3.94 -8.28 -6.13
CA ALA A 172 3.06 -8.09 -7.29
C ALA A 172 2.78 -9.38 -8.08
N VAL A 173 3.70 -10.35 -8.06
CA VAL A 173 3.54 -11.66 -8.74
C VAL A 173 2.56 -12.58 -8.00
N ARG A 174 2.19 -12.25 -6.76
CA ARG A 174 1.35 -13.07 -5.89
C ARG A 174 -0.08 -12.54 -5.76
N ILE A 175 -0.35 -11.36 -6.34
CA ILE A 175 -1.64 -10.64 -6.25
C ILE A 175 -2.51 -10.96 -7.47
#